data_197249e3953dd06fa74663637ccbd0f2
#
_entry.id   197249e3953dd06fa74663637ccbd0f2
#
_cell.length_a   1.000
_cell.length_b   1.000
_cell.length_c   1.000
_cell.angle_alpha   90.00
_cell.angle_beta   90.00
_cell.angle_gamma   90.00
#
_symmetry.space_group_name_H-M   'P 1'
#
loop_
_entity.id
_entity.type
_entity.pdbx_description
1 polymer ?
#
loop_
_entity_poly.entity_id
_entity_poly.type
_entity_poly.pdbx_seq_one_letter_code
_entity_poly.pdbx_strand_id
1 'polypeptide(L)'
;DGAYGRNGMSKPEISALPDRLKPVADKIRSKNGWVISTHFTLVEGKNGTPFISEHLRELRPFLGEGDFKSGGWGHDIIDTLNPVDIKIEKIAFSAFYMSRLDWVLKKTGIDNLIFAGIVTNGGVASTLRDAHVRDYHSFLLSDGCAAFNLDTHETAVAALAPVAEICTCSKILERLV
;
A
#
# COMPACT_ATOMS: atom_id res chain seq x y z
N ASP A 1 1.57 15.32 -10.15
CA ASP A 1 2.08 14.92 -8.84
C ASP A 1 0.98 14.93 -7.79
N GLY A 2 0.65 13.76 -7.21
CA GLY A 2 -0.30 13.66 -6.12
C GLY A 2 0.22 14.24 -4.81
N ALA A 3 -0.59 14.18 -3.73
CA ALA A 3 -0.26 14.76 -2.43
C ALA A 3 1.11 14.31 -1.89
N TYR A 4 1.44 13.04 -1.99
CA TYR A 4 2.75 12.53 -1.55
C TYR A 4 3.90 13.04 -2.42
N GLY A 5 3.72 13.15 -3.74
CA GLY A 5 4.73 13.72 -4.63
C GLY A 5 5.06 15.17 -4.29
N ARG A 6 4.03 16.00 -4.09
CA ARG A 6 4.18 17.39 -3.64
C ARG A 6 4.87 17.50 -2.28
N ASN A 7 4.74 16.49 -1.43
CA ASN A 7 5.36 16.43 -0.10
C ASN A 7 6.72 15.70 -0.08
N GLY A 8 7.42 15.63 -1.19
CA GLY A 8 8.81 15.17 -1.28
C GLY A 8 9.01 13.68 -1.57
N MET A 9 7.97 12.98 -2.02
CA MET A 9 8.11 11.58 -2.47
C MET A 9 8.42 11.44 -3.97
N SER A 10 8.52 12.50 -4.72
CA SER A 10 8.96 12.48 -6.13
C SER A 10 10.49 12.36 -6.22
N LYS A 11 11.01 11.19 -5.85
CA LYS A 11 12.43 10.85 -5.89
C LYS A 11 12.68 9.71 -6.88
N PRO A 12 13.82 9.66 -7.56
CA PRO A 12 14.11 8.64 -8.57
C PRO A 12 13.93 7.20 -8.05
N GLU A 13 14.41 6.91 -6.85
CA GLU A 13 14.31 5.60 -6.21
C GLU A 13 12.87 5.18 -5.92
N ILE A 14 11.99 6.15 -5.61
CA ILE A 14 10.57 5.92 -5.35
C ILE A 14 9.80 5.82 -6.68
N SER A 15 10.14 6.66 -7.64
CA SER A 15 9.54 6.65 -8.97
C SER A 15 9.84 5.35 -9.74
N ALA A 16 10.94 4.66 -9.40
CA ALA A 16 11.30 3.36 -9.96
C ALA A 16 10.55 2.16 -9.30
N LEU A 17 9.81 2.38 -8.22
CA LEU A 17 9.10 1.29 -7.53
C LEU A 17 8.10 0.55 -8.44
N PRO A 18 7.27 1.22 -9.27
CA PRO A 18 6.33 0.52 -10.13
C PRO A 18 7.02 -0.43 -11.11
N ASP A 19 8.12 -0.02 -11.72
CA ASP A 19 8.89 -0.85 -12.66
C ASP A 19 9.52 -2.05 -11.97
N ARG A 20 9.97 -1.89 -10.72
CA ARG A 20 10.50 -2.98 -9.90
C ARG A 20 9.41 -3.96 -9.46
N LEU A 21 8.21 -3.48 -9.18
CA LEU A 21 7.07 -4.29 -8.75
C LEU A 21 6.35 -4.98 -9.92
N LYS A 22 6.42 -4.42 -11.12
CA LYS A 22 5.73 -4.98 -12.28
C LYS A 22 6.05 -6.47 -12.54
N PRO A 23 7.33 -6.92 -12.55
CA PRO A 23 7.63 -8.35 -12.74
C PRO A 23 7.02 -9.24 -11.66
N VAL A 24 6.95 -8.76 -10.40
CA VAL A 24 6.31 -9.51 -9.30
C VAL A 24 4.82 -9.63 -9.54
N ALA A 25 4.14 -8.54 -9.87
CA ALA A 25 2.72 -8.54 -10.17
C ALA A 25 2.38 -9.45 -11.36
N ASP A 26 3.17 -9.39 -12.44
CA ASP A 26 2.99 -10.23 -13.63
C ASP A 26 3.20 -11.72 -13.28
N LYS A 27 4.18 -12.04 -12.45
CA LYS A 27 4.42 -13.41 -12.00
C LYS A 27 3.26 -13.93 -11.16
N ILE A 28 2.74 -13.14 -10.22
CA ILE A 28 1.57 -13.49 -9.40
C ILE A 28 0.37 -13.80 -10.31
N ARG A 29 0.07 -12.94 -11.27
CA ARG A 29 -1.02 -13.16 -12.24
C ARG A 29 -0.82 -14.44 -13.04
N SER A 30 0.40 -14.70 -13.51
CA SER A 30 0.72 -15.92 -14.29
C SER A 30 0.52 -17.22 -13.51
N LYS A 31 0.51 -17.14 -12.18
CA LYS A 31 0.24 -18.25 -11.25
C LYS A 31 -1.20 -18.26 -10.74
N ASN A 32 -2.10 -17.51 -11.38
CA ASN A 32 -3.50 -17.36 -10.97
C ASN A 32 -3.65 -16.75 -9.55
N GLY A 33 -2.64 -16.01 -9.09
CA GLY A 33 -2.71 -15.23 -7.86
C GLY A 33 -3.40 -13.89 -8.07
N TRP A 34 -3.72 -13.20 -7.00
CA TRP A 34 -4.46 -11.94 -7.00
C TRP A 34 -3.53 -10.74 -6.78
N VAL A 35 -3.70 -9.71 -7.60
CA VAL A 35 -3.08 -8.40 -7.40
C VAL A 35 -4.15 -7.44 -6.89
N ILE A 36 -4.03 -7.06 -5.61
CA ILE A 36 -4.99 -6.20 -4.92
C ILE A 36 -4.32 -4.86 -4.61
N SER A 37 -4.92 -3.77 -5.06
CA SER A 37 -4.46 -2.42 -4.71
C SER A 37 -5.30 -1.84 -3.57
N THR A 38 -4.63 -1.11 -2.66
CA THR A 38 -5.29 -0.43 -1.53
C THR A 38 -5.10 1.07 -1.64
N HIS A 39 -6.19 1.82 -1.60
CA HIS A 39 -6.23 3.25 -1.86
C HIS A 39 -6.69 4.00 -0.62
N PHE A 40 -5.82 4.84 -0.05
CA PHE A 40 -6.26 5.75 1.01
C PHE A 40 -7.24 6.76 0.42
N THR A 41 -8.39 6.89 1.07
CA THR A 41 -9.50 7.71 0.57
C THR A 41 -9.91 8.73 1.62
N LEU A 42 -9.96 9.98 1.23
CA LEU A 42 -10.57 11.05 2.01
C LEU A 42 -12.04 11.19 1.56
N VAL A 43 -12.95 10.79 2.44
CA VAL A 43 -14.39 10.87 2.16
C VAL A 43 -14.84 12.32 2.26
N GLU A 44 -15.48 12.83 1.21
CA GLU A 44 -15.99 14.20 1.18
C GLU A 44 -17.37 14.33 1.83
N GLY A 45 -17.56 15.39 2.59
CA GLY A 45 -18.86 15.83 3.07
C GLY A 45 -19.68 16.55 1.98
N LYS A 46 -20.86 17.03 2.34
CA LYS A 46 -21.82 17.65 1.39
C LYS A 46 -21.26 18.87 0.61
N ASN A 47 -20.26 19.55 1.18
CA ASN A 47 -19.68 20.76 0.58
C ASN A 47 -18.31 20.47 -0.10
N GLY A 48 -17.97 19.22 -0.37
CA GLY A 48 -16.67 18.84 -0.92
C GLY A 48 -15.52 18.85 0.10
N THR A 49 -15.74 19.32 1.31
CA THR A 49 -14.72 19.31 2.36
C THR A 49 -14.53 17.90 2.89
N PRO A 50 -13.31 17.34 2.90
CA PRO A 50 -13.09 15.98 3.39
C PRO A 50 -13.27 15.88 4.90
N PHE A 51 -13.79 14.72 5.35
CA PHE A 51 -13.87 14.37 6.76
C PHE A 51 -12.48 14.09 7.32
N ILE A 52 -11.78 15.13 7.74
CA ILE A 52 -10.48 15.06 8.38
C ILE A 52 -10.60 15.67 9.77
N SER A 53 -10.20 14.92 10.82
CA SER A 53 -10.12 15.48 12.17
C SER A 53 -9.07 16.59 12.26
N GLU A 54 -9.23 17.52 13.18
CA GLU A 54 -8.26 18.59 13.44
C GLU A 54 -6.87 18.01 13.73
N HIS A 55 -6.81 17.02 14.60
CA HIS A 55 -5.57 16.29 14.89
C HIS A 55 -4.89 15.69 13.63
N LEU A 56 -5.64 15.13 12.68
CA LEU A 56 -5.07 14.61 11.45
C LEU A 56 -4.54 15.73 10.55
N ARG A 57 -5.18 16.90 10.53
CA ARG A 57 -4.70 18.09 9.81
C ARG A 57 -3.39 18.61 10.39
N GLU A 58 -3.29 18.65 11.71
CA GLU A 58 -2.05 19.05 12.41
C GLU A 58 -0.89 18.13 12.08
N LEU A 59 -1.12 16.80 12.10
CA LEU A 59 -0.10 15.80 11.75
C LEU A 59 0.24 15.73 10.26
N ARG A 60 -0.68 16.15 9.39
CA ARG A 60 -0.53 16.07 7.93
C ARG A 60 -1.05 17.34 7.26
N PRO A 61 -0.37 18.47 7.48
CA PRO A 61 -0.80 19.76 6.93
C PRO A 61 -0.76 19.81 5.39
N PHE A 62 -0.12 18.84 4.74
CA PHE A 62 -0.05 18.73 3.30
C PHE A 62 -1.32 18.15 2.65
N LEU A 63 -2.26 17.63 3.43
CA LEU A 63 -3.52 17.13 2.91
C LEU A 63 -4.42 18.29 2.52
N GLY A 64 -4.67 18.42 1.23
CA GLY A 64 -5.50 19.47 0.63
C GLY A 64 -6.87 18.98 0.21
N GLU A 65 -7.70 19.93 -0.23
CA GLU A 65 -8.99 19.65 -0.87
C GLU A 65 -8.77 18.89 -2.18
N GLY A 66 -9.56 17.85 -2.41
CA GLY A 66 -9.44 16.96 -3.58
C GLY A 66 -8.34 15.92 -3.52
N ASP A 67 -7.45 15.97 -2.51
CA ASP A 67 -6.45 14.93 -2.31
C ASP A 67 -7.11 13.61 -1.89
N PHE A 68 -6.63 12.50 -2.45
CA PHE A 68 -7.14 11.15 -2.19
C PHE A 68 -8.67 10.99 -2.35
N LYS A 69 -9.27 11.84 -3.20
CA LYS A 69 -10.68 11.74 -3.55
C LYS A 69 -10.93 10.48 -4.39
N SER A 70 -11.93 9.70 -4.02
CA SER A 70 -12.36 8.52 -4.79
C SER A 70 -12.66 8.88 -6.25
N GLY A 71 -12.11 8.12 -7.18
CA GLY A 71 -12.22 8.36 -8.62
C GLY A 71 -11.36 9.51 -9.16
N GLY A 72 -10.61 10.22 -8.32
CA GLY A 72 -9.65 11.24 -8.75
C GLY A 72 -8.37 10.62 -9.34
N TRP A 73 -7.70 11.37 -10.23
CA TRP A 73 -6.43 10.95 -10.85
C TRP A 73 -5.38 10.51 -9.82
N GLY A 74 -5.20 11.24 -8.73
CA GLY A 74 -4.21 10.94 -7.69
C GLY A 74 -4.62 9.82 -6.73
N HIS A 75 -5.80 9.25 -6.91
CA HIS A 75 -6.33 8.16 -6.09
C HIS A 75 -6.13 6.79 -6.75
N ASP A 76 -5.98 6.73 -8.06
CA ASP A 76 -5.89 5.46 -8.78
C ASP A 76 -4.49 4.83 -8.72
N ILE A 77 -4.43 3.54 -9.07
CA ILE A 77 -3.17 2.83 -9.23
C ILE A 77 -2.43 3.35 -10.47
N ILE A 78 -1.12 3.40 -10.39
CA ILE A 78 -0.27 3.79 -11.52
C ILE A 78 -0.37 2.77 -12.67
N ASP A 79 -0.40 3.26 -13.92
CA ASP A 79 -0.64 2.44 -15.11
C ASP A 79 0.30 1.23 -15.25
N THR A 80 1.57 1.38 -14.86
CA THR A 80 2.58 0.31 -14.90
C THR A 80 2.15 -0.95 -14.13
N LEU A 81 1.33 -0.81 -13.08
CA LEU A 81 0.88 -1.91 -12.22
C LEU A 81 -0.53 -2.41 -12.58
N ASN A 82 -1.22 -1.75 -13.49
CA ASN A 82 -2.50 -2.21 -14.01
C ASN A 82 -2.33 -3.43 -14.97
N PRO A 83 -3.38 -4.26 -15.12
CA PRO A 83 -4.62 -4.24 -14.35
C PRO A 83 -4.44 -4.81 -12.93
N VAL A 84 -5.23 -4.35 -11.97
CA VAL A 84 -5.38 -5.00 -10.67
C VAL A 84 -6.72 -5.73 -10.60
N ASP A 85 -6.75 -6.87 -9.90
CA ASP A 85 -7.96 -7.69 -9.81
C ASP A 85 -9.02 -7.04 -8.93
N ILE A 86 -8.58 -6.40 -7.85
CA ILE A 86 -9.48 -5.72 -6.90
C ILE A 86 -8.84 -4.43 -6.40
N LYS A 87 -9.63 -3.35 -6.38
CA LYS A 87 -9.30 -2.09 -5.73
C LYS A 87 -10.03 -2.01 -4.38
N ILE A 88 -9.29 -1.76 -3.30
CA ILE A 88 -9.81 -1.60 -1.94
C ILE A 88 -9.61 -0.16 -1.50
N GLU A 89 -10.68 0.58 -1.35
CA GLU A 89 -10.64 1.88 -0.67
C GLU A 89 -10.52 1.68 0.84
N LYS A 90 -9.74 2.54 1.48
CA LYS A 90 -9.51 2.53 2.93
C LYS A 90 -9.45 3.93 3.49
N ILE A 91 -10.05 4.14 4.63
CA ILE A 91 -10.13 5.43 5.32
C ILE A 91 -9.07 5.59 6.44
N ALA A 92 -8.27 4.57 6.66
CA ALA A 92 -7.25 4.51 7.70
C ALA A 92 -5.93 3.96 7.14
N PHE A 93 -4.90 3.85 7.97
CA PHE A 93 -3.62 3.27 7.59
C PHE A 93 -3.76 1.81 7.21
N SER A 94 -4.39 1.00 8.07
CA SER A 94 -4.64 -0.40 7.74
C SER A 94 -5.73 -0.54 6.68
N ALA A 95 -5.44 -1.38 5.69
CA ALA A 95 -6.42 -1.74 4.66
C ALA A 95 -7.47 -2.74 5.17
N PHE A 96 -7.29 -3.32 6.36
CA PHE A 96 -8.32 -4.15 6.99
C PHE A 96 -9.36 -3.32 7.75
N TYR A 97 -9.02 -2.09 8.14
CA TYR A 97 -9.91 -1.27 8.95
C TYR A 97 -11.08 -0.73 8.12
N MET A 98 -12.29 -1.13 8.48
CA MET A 98 -13.57 -0.72 7.86
C MET A 98 -13.57 -0.83 6.32
N SER A 99 -12.95 -1.88 5.79
CA SER A 99 -12.92 -2.18 4.36
C SER A 99 -13.41 -3.60 4.08
N ARG A 100 -13.56 -3.94 2.82
CA ARG A 100 -13.92 -5.30 2.39
C ARG A 100 -12.72 -6.25 2.24
N LEU A 101 -11.47 -5.83 2.59
CA LEU A 101 -10.27 -6.63 2.32
C LEU A 101 -10.32 -8.00 3.00
N ASP A 102 -10.62 -8.06 4.30
CA ASP A 102 -10.68 -9.32 5.05
C ASP A 102 -11.73 -10.28 4.47
N TRP A 103 -12.88 -9.76 4.09
CA TRP A 103 -13.92 -10.54 3.44
C TRP A 103 -13.45 -11.10 2.09
N VAL A 104 -12.78 -10.29 1.26
CA VAL A 104 -12.23 -10.72 -0.04
C VAL A 104 -11.23 -11.84 0.15
N LEU A 105 -10.22 -11.66 1.02
CA LEU A 105 -9.17 -12.64 1.26
C LEU A 105 -9.73 -13.98 1.75
N LYS A 106 -10.70 -13.95 2.68
CA LYS A 106 -11.38 -15.16 3.16
C LYS A 106 -12.21 -15.85 2.07
N LYS A 107 -12.90 -15.10 1.24
CA LYS A 107 -13.71 -15.67 0.14
C LYS A 107 -12.89 -16.26 -0.99
N THR A 108 -11.69 -15.74 -1.21
CA THR A 108 -10.76 -16.26 -2.22
C THR A 108 -9.86 -17.35 -1.69
N GLY A 109 -9.87 -17.63 -0.37
CA GLY A 109 -9.01 -18.64 0.26
C GLY A 109 -7.52 -18.27 0.23
N ILE A 110 -7.20 -16.96 0.25
CA ILE A 110 -5.82 -16.48 0.24
C ILE A 110 -5.28 -16.47 1.67
N ASP A 111 -4.18 -17.20 1.91
CA ASP A 111 -3.49 -17.26 3.19
C ASP A 111 -2.10 -16.61 3.16
N ASN A 112 -1.53 -16.39 1.97
CA ASN A 112 -0.20 -15.80 1.79
C ASN A 112 -0.32 -14.42 1.16
N LEU A 113 0.27 -13.40 1.79
CA LEU A 113 0.20 -12.01 1.37
C LEU A 113 1.61 -11.45 1.11
N ILE A 114 1.78 -10.81 -0.04
CA ILE A 114 3.00 -10.07 -0.39
C ILE A 114 2.69 -8.57 -0.31
N PHE A 115 3.42 -7.86 0.54
CA PHE A 115 3.23 -6.44 0.80
C PHE A 115 4.26 -5.60 0.07
N ALA A 116 3.78 -4.59 -0.63
CA ALA A 116 4.59 -3.61 -1.34
C ALA A 116 3.90 -2.24 -1.38
N GLY A 117 4.64 -1.18 -1.71
CA GLY A 117 4.13 0.16 -1.96
C GLY A 117 4.54 1.21 -0.94
N ILE A 118 3.74 2.24 -0.80
CA ILE A 118 4.01 3.43 0.02
C ILE A 118 2.85 3.75 0.97
N VAL A 119 3.15 4.25 2.16
CA VAL A 119 4.45 4.44 2.79
C VAL A 119 4.73 3.28 3.72
N THR A 120 6.00 2.84 3.77
CA THR A 120 6.42 1.66 4.53
C THR A 120 5.99 1.73 5.99
N ASN A 121 6.28 2.84 6.67
CA ASN A 121 5.98 3.08 8.09
C ASN A 121 4.52 3.43 8.39
N GLY A 122 3.68 3.58 7.36
CA GLY A 122 2.27 3.96 7.49
C GLY A 122 1.33 2.84 7.06
N GLY A 123 0.72 3.01 5.87
CA GLY A 123 -0.27 2.07 5.34
C GLY A 123 0.23 0.64 5.20
N VAL A 124 1.47 0.46 4.73
CA VAL A 124 2.09 -0.87 4.57
C VAL A 124 2.25 -1.54 5.95
N ALA A 125 2.95 -0.87 6.88
CA ALA A 125 3.21 -1.42 8.22
C ALA A 125 1.93 -1.74 8.99
N SER A 126 0.93 -0.85 8.93
CA SER A 126 -0.34 -1.05 9.65
C SER A 126 -1.14 -2.21 9.06
N THR A 127 -1.20 -2.32 7.73
CA THR A 127 -1.91 -3.41 7.07
C THR A 127 -1.23 -4.75 7.34
N LEU A 128 0.10 -4.79 7.32
CA LEU A 128 0.87 -6.00 7.56
C LEU A 128 0.71 -6.50 9.00
N ARG A 129 0.75 -5.61 10.00
CA ARG A 129 0.49 -5.99 11.40
C ARG A 129 -0.93 -6.52 11.60
N ASP A 130 -1.91 -5.90 10.93
CA ASP A 130 -3.28 -6.39 10.95
C ASP A 130 -3.45 -7.74 10.24
N ALA A 131 -2.67 -8.01 9.19
CA ALA A 131 -2.60 -9.31 8.54
C ALA A 131 -2.04 -10.37 9.50
N HIS A 132 -0.94 -10.06 10.19
CA HIS A 132 -0.33 -10.94 11.19
C HIS A 132 -1.31 -11.32 12.32
N VAL A 133 -2.06 -10.35 12.85
CA VAL A 133 -3.09 -10.60 13.88
C VAL A 133 -4.22 -11.52 13.39
N ARG A 134 -4.40 -11.64 12.08
CA ARG A 134 -5.40 -12.50 11.41
C ARG A 134 -4.83 -13.80 10.88
N ASP A 135 -3.58 -14.14 11.29
CA ASP A 135 -2.87 -15.37 10.93
C ASP A 135 -2.53 -15.50 9.43
N TYR A 136 -2.47 -14.39 8.68
CA TYR A 136 -1.95 -14.43 7.31
C TYR A 136 -0.43 -14.58 7.31
N HIS A 137 0.08 -15.47 6.47
CA HIS A 137 1.52 -15.56 6.20
C HIS A 137 1.95 -14.39 5.31
N SER A 138 2.80 -13.52 5.84
CA SER A 138 3.09 -12.21 5.25
C SER A 138 4.55 -12.10 4.80
N PHE A 139 4.75 -11.61 3.57
CA PHE A 139 6.05 -11.25 3.01
C PHE A 139 6.09 -9.74 2.80
N LEU A 140 7.17 -9.07 3.20
CA LEU A 140 7.40 -7.65 2.92
C LEU A 140 8.52 -7.50 1.91
N LEU A 141 8.24 -6.86 0.79
CA LEU A 141 9.26 -6.54 -0.21
C LEU A 141 10.02 -5.29 0.22
N SER A 142 11.23 -5.47 0.79
CA SER A 142 12.03 -4.36 1.33
C SER A 142 12.42 -3.34 0.24
N ASP A 143 12.74 -3.81 -0.95
CA ASP A 143 13.04 -2.97 -2.12
C ASP A 143 11.81 -2.63 -2.98
N GLY A 144 10.65 -3.18 -2.62
CA GLY A 144 9.33 -2.90 -3.20
C GLY A 144 8.51 -1.90 -2.40
N CYS A 145 9.07 -1.35 -1.32
CA CYS A 145 8.44 -0.34 -0.47
C CYS A 145 9.29 0.93 -0.37
N ALA A 146 8.67 2.04 0.03
CA ALA A 146 9.38 3.28 0.34
C ALA A 146 8.65 4.11 1.39
N ALA A 147 9.39 5.01 2.04
CA ALA A 147 8.90 6.07 2.93
C ALA A 147 9.42 7.44 2.47
N PHE A 148 9.08 8.52 3.17
CA PHE A 148 9.53 9.88 2.84
C PHE A 148 11.05 10.05 2.91
N ASN A 149 11.74 9.23 3.71
CA ASN A 149 13.20 9.16 3.76
C ASN A 149 13.66 7.73 4.03
N LEU A 150 14.95 7.47 3.74
CA LEU A 150 15.54 6.14 3.82
C LEU A 150 15.56 5.60 5.26
N ASP A 151 15.98 6.43 6.23
CA ASP A 151 16.10 6.01 7.64
C ASP A 151 14.74 5.55 8.20
N THR A 152 13.66 6.28 7.86
CA THR A 152 12.30 5.89 8.24
C THR A 152 11.89 4.59 7.57
N HIS A 153 12.25 4.40 6.32
CA HIS A 153 11.98 3.15 5.59
C HIS A 153 12.71 1.96 6.23
N GLU A 154 14.03 2.06 6.44
CA GLU A 154 14.85 0.99 7.02
C GLU A 154 14.41 0.63 8.44
N THR A 155 14.14 1.64 9.26
CA THR A 155 13.59 1.44 10.61
C THR A 155 12.26 0.71 10.58
N ALA A 156 11.37 1.08 9.67
CA ALA A 156 10.07 0.42 9.53
C ALA A 156 10.21 -1.04 9.06
N VAL A 157 11.08 -1.31 8.09
CA VAL A 157 11.38 -2.68 7.63
C VAL A 157 11.90 -3.55 8.78
N ALA A 158 12.89 -3.05 9.53
CA ALA A 158 13.44 -3.75 10.68
C ALA A 158 12.37 -4.04 11.75
N ALA A 159 11.48 -3.09 12.02
CA ALA A 159 10.38 -3.22 12.99
C ALA A 159 9.26 -4.18 12.53
N LEU A 160 9.26 -4.60 11.26
CA LEU A 160 8.28 -5.54 10.71
C LEU A 160 8.82 -6.99 10.64
N ALA A 161 10.12 -7.21 10.83
CA ALA A 161 10.71 -8.54 10.80
C ALA A 161 10.07 -9.56 11.78
N PRO A 162 9.57 -9.17 12.98
CA PRO A 162 8.88 -10.10 13.86
C PRO A 162 7.51 -10.59 13.37
N VAL A 163 6.91 -9.90 12.38
CA VAL A 163 5.52 -10.16 11.92
C VAL A 163 5.43 -10.48 10.43
N ALA A 164 6.56 -10.48 9.71
CA ALA A 164 6.62 -10.82 8.29
C ALA A 164 7.99 -11.36 7.90
N GLU A 165 8.04 -12.15 6.85
CA GLU A 165 9.29 -12.48 6.19
C GLU A 165 9.74 -11.31 5.31
N ILE A 166 10.93 -10.77 5.60
CA ILE A 166 11.51 -9.67 4.81
C ILE A 166 12.29 -10.26 3.63
N CYS A 167 11.97 -9.86 2.43
CA CYS A 167 12.66 -10.29 1.22
C CYS A 167 12.72 -9.18 0.17
N THR A 168 13.51 -9.40 -0.90
CA THR A 168 13.56 -8.51 -2.06
C THR A 168 12.58 -8.96 -3.15
N CYS A 169 12.27 -8.08 -4.11
CA CYS A 169 11.49 -8.43 -5.31
C CYS A 169 12.13 -9.59 -6.08
N SER A 170 13.47 -9.62 -6.20
CA SER A 170 14.19 -10.74 -6.83
C SER A 170 13.94 -12.06 -6.09
N LYS A 171 14.08 -12.04 -4.78
CA LYS A 171 13.94 -13.24 -3.96
C LYS A 171 12.52 -13.81 -3.93
N ILE A 172 11.50 -12.96 -3.95
CA ILE A 172 10.12 -13.41 -4.04
C ILE A 172 9.81 -14.02 -5.42
N LEU A 173 10.38 -13.48 -6.51
CA LEU A 173 10.24 -14.05 -7.84
C LEU A 173 10.80 -15.47 -7.95
N GLU A 174 11.91 -15.77 -7.27
CA GLU A 174 12.48 -17.12 -7.19
C GLU A 174 11.56 -18.11 -6.47
N ARG A 175 10.76 -17.65 -5.51
CA ARG A 175 9.80 -18.47 -4.75
C ARG A 175 8.47 -18.70 -5.47
N LEU A 176 8.08 -17.79 -6.34
CA LEU A 176 6.86 -17.88 -7.15
C LEU A 176 7.06 -18.82 -8.38
N VAL A 177 7.80 -19.91 -8.21
CA VAL A 177 8.13 -20.86 -9.28
C VAL A 177 6.92 -21.66 -9.77
#